data_79e35e481da5a1dbebcaa2958e899dfd
#
_entry.id   79e35e481da5a1dbebcaa2958e899dfd
#
_cell.length_a   1.000
_cell.length_b   1.000
_cell.length_c   1.000
_cell.angle_alpha   90.00
_cell.angle_beta   90.00
_cell.angle_gamma   90.00
#
_symmetry.space_group_name_H-M   'P 1'
#
loop_
_entity.id
_entity.type
_entity.pdbx_description
1 polymer ?
#
loop_
_entity_poly.entity_id
_entity_poly.type
_entity_poly.pdbx_seq_one_letter_code
_entity_poly.pdbx_strand_id
1 'polypeptide(L)'
;MNRIKEISFSDAVAIVEPGVFTADLKSAVRAQKLFYPPDPASMKDCTIGGNVATNAGGPRCLKYGVTRNYVIGLEVVLANGEVLRTGGRVHKNKTGFDLIGLFVGSEGMLGVVTEISAAFASASTGARDVVGCVCDSGESCRSGASNFCGGVLALFTRNR
;
A
#
# COMPACT_ATOMS: atom_id res chain seq x y z
N MET A 1 -9.11 2.05 18.46
CA MET A 1 -7.91 1.48 17.83
C MET A 1 -7.51 2.36 16.64
N ASN A 2 -6.90 3.51 16.90
CA ASN A 2 -6.53 4.52 15.90
C ASN A 2 -5.14 5.15 16.15
N ARG A 3 -4.24 4.42 16.83
CA ARG A 3 -2.91 4.92 17.17
C ARG A 3 -1.84 4.39 16.24
N ILE A 4 -0.91 5.25 15.86
CA ILE A 4 0.39 4.83 15.32
C ILE A 4 1.23 4.45 16.54
N LYS A 5 1.50 3.15 16.72
CA LYS A 5 2.24 2.63 17.88
C LYS A 5 3.72 2.94 17.77
N GLU A 6 4.28 2.77 16.58
CA GLU A 6 5.71 2.96 16.33
C GLU A 6 5.97 3.27 14.87
N ILE A 7 6.97 4.10 14.59
CA ILE A 7 7.53 4.28 13.24
C ILE A 7 9.04 4.09 13.36
N SER A 8 9.55 3.01 12.76
CA SER A 8 10.99 2.76 12.62
C SER A 8 11.45 3.28 11.26
N PHE A 9 12.20 4.37 11.27
CA PHE A 9 12.72 4.96 10.03
C PHE A 9 13.91 4.17 9.48
N SER A 10 14.68 3.54 10.36
CA SER A 10 15.82 2.68 9.97
C SER A 10 15.35 1.45 9.19
N ASP A 11 14.23 0.86 9.62
CA ASP A 11 13.69 -0.35 9.03
C ASP A 11 12.66 -0.03 7.93
N ALA A 12 12.27 1.25 7.79
CA ALA A 12 11.20 1.72 6.90
C ALA A 12 9.86 0.98 7.16
N VAL A 13 9.48 0.83 8.43
CA VAL A 13 8.29 0.12 8.89
C VAL A 13 7.53 0.95 9.90
N ALA A 14 6.19 0.95 9.86
CA ALA A 14 5.36 1.39 10.98
C ALA A 14 4.49 0.26 11.51
N ILE A 15 4.25 0.30 12.82
CA ILE A 15 3.25 -0.52 13.50
C ILE A 15 2.07 0.37 13.84
N VAL A 16 0.92 0.04 13.27
CA VAL A 16 -0.29 0.86 13.38
C VAL A 16 -1.50 0.03 13.77
N GLU A 17 -2.44 0.67 14.46
CA GLU A 17 -3.76 0.12 14.71
C GLU A 17 -4.65 0.30 13.45
N PRO A 18 -5.65 -0.58 13.21
CA PRO A 18 -6.43 -0.59 11.97
C PRO A 18 -7.27 0.68 11.73
N GLY A 19 -7.64 1.40 12.78
CA GLY A 19 -8.43 2.64 12.68
C GLY A 19 -7.61 3.90 12.36
N VAL A 20 -6.30 3.79 12.13
CA VAL A 20 -5.48 4.93 11.68
C VAL A 20 -5.89 5.33 10.27
N PHE A 21 -6.14 6.62 10.05
CA PHE A 21 -6.43 7.14 8.70
C PHE A 21 -5.19 7.05 7.80
N THR A 22 -5.42 6.68 6.55
CA THR A 22 -4.33 6.56 5.56
C THR A 22 -3.61 7.90 5.36
N ALA A 23 -4.35 9.01 5.38
CA ALA A 23 -3.77 10.35 5.27
C ALA A 23 -2.83 10.69 6.44
N ASP A 24 -3.18 10.30 7.67
CA ASP A 24 -2.38 10.57 8.86
C ASP A 24 -1.06 9.78 8.81
N LEU A 25 -1.12 8.49 8.46
CA LEU A 25 0.08 7.69 8.29
C LEU A 25 1.00 8.26 7.20
N LYS A 26 0.43 8.65 6.05
CA LYS A 26 1.21 9.28 4.96
C LYS A 26 1.88 10.58 5.40
N SER A 27 1.18 11.41 6.17
CA SER A 27 1.70 12.68 6.69
C SER A 27 2.85 12.43 7.67
N ALA A 28 2.70 11.47 8.58
CA ALA A 28 3.71 11.13 9.58
C ALA A 28 5.02 10.63 8.93
N VAL A 29 4.94 9.78 7.91
CA VAL A 29 6.13 9.20 7.27
C VAL A 29 6.79 10.18 6.29
N ARG A 30 6.03 11.09 5.69
CA ARG A 30 6.54 12.09 4.73
C ARG A 30 7.53 13.06 5.38
N ALA A 31 7.37 13.37 6.66
CA ALA A 31 8.30 14.20 7.42
C ALA A 31 9.73 13.65 7.41
N GLN A 32 9.89 12.34 7.23
CA GLN A 32 11.18 11.64 7.22
C GLN A 32 11.60 11.18 5.81
N LYS A 33 11.03 11.79 4.76
CA LYS A 33 11.33 11.44 3.36
C LYS A 33 10.98 9.97 2.99
N LEU A 34 10.11 9.35 3.77
CA LEU A 34 9.52 8.06 3.46
C LEU A 34 8.17 8.26 2.78
N PHE A 35 7.75 7.24 2.05
CA PHE A 35 6.53 7.27 1.26
C PHE A 35 5.73 5.98 1.45
N TYR A 36 4.44 6.11 1.81
CA TYR A 36 3.49 5.00 1.84
C TYR A 36 2.72 4.97 0.53
N PRO A 37 3.01 4.02 -0.38
CA PRO A 37 2.52 4.05 -1.76
C PRO A 37 1.01 3.88 -1.94
N PRO A 38 0.28 3.00 -1.21
CA PRO A 38 -1.15 2.83 -1.41
C PRO A 38 -1.88 4.17 -1.32
N ASP A 39 -2.70 4.46 -2.35
CA ASP A 39 -3.30 5.78 -2.55
C ASP A 39 -4.75 5.67 -3.05
N PRO A 40 -5.65 5.05 -2.26
CA PRO A 40 -7.05 4.95 -2.64
C PRO A 40 -7.68 6.34 -2.79
N ALA A 41 -8.68 6.48 -3.65
CA ALA A 41 -9.39 7.75 -3.89
C ALA A 41 -9.99 8.31 -2.58
N SER A 42 -10.39 7.43 -1.66
CA SER A 42 -10.89 7.74 -0.31
C SER A 42 -9.80 7.97 0.73
N MET A 43 -8.57 8.26 0.35
CA MET A 43 -7.40 8.35 1.24
C MET A 43 -7.62 9.18 2.51
N LYS A 44 -8.45 10.22 2.44
CA LYS A 44 -8.74 11.10 3.58
C LYS A 44 -9.69 10.46 4.60
N ASP A 45 -10.52 9.55 4.15
CA ASP A 45 -11.62 8.98 4.93
C ASP A 45 -11.41 7.49 5.22
N CYS A 46 -10.54 6.81 4.48
CA CYS A 46 -10.25 5.39 4.68
C CYS A 46 -9.21 5.15 5.76
N THR A 47 -9.37 4.04 6.46
CA THR A 47 -8.42 3.56 7.47
C THR A 47 -7.46 2.52 6.89
N ILE A 48 -6.33 2.31 7.57
CA ILE A 48 -5.37 1.28 7.18
C ILE A 48 -5.99 -0.12 7.29
N GLY A 49 -6.82 -0.38 8.30
CA GLY A 49 -7.55 -1.64 8.43
C GLY A 49 -8.54 -1.87 7.29
N GLY A 50 -9.25 -0.82 6.85
CA GLY A 50 -10.13 -0.89 5.68
C GLY A 50 -9.34 -1.19 4.39
N ASN A 51 -8.18 -0.56 4.21
CA ASN A 51 -7.30 -0.83 3.08
C ASN A 51 -6.78 -2.28 3.08
N VAL A 52 -6.46 -2.82 4.27
CA VAL A 52 -6.05 -4.22 4.41
C VAL A 52 -7.22 -5.15 4.08
N ALA A 53 -8.41 -4.87 4.62
CA ALA A 53 -9.59 -5.71 4.39
C ALA A 53 -9.95 -5.82 2.91
N THR A 54 -9.87 -4.72 2.16
CA THR A 54 -10.25 -4.66 0.73
C THR A 54 -9.08 -4.80 -0.23
N ASN A 55 -7.85 -4.95 0.28
CA ASN A 55 -6.63 -4.87 -0.53
C ASN A 55 -6.61 -3.62 -1.42
N ALA A 56 -6.87 -2.46 -0.83
CA ALA A 56 -7.05 -1.23 -1.57
C ALA A 56 -5.82 -0.87 -2.42
N GLY A 57 -6.09 -0.37 -3.63
CA GLY A 57 -5.07 0.13 -4.54
C GLY A 57 -5.09 1.66 -4.62
N GLY A 58 -5.30 2.18 -5.83
CA GLY A 58 -5.35 3.60 -6.14
C GLY A 58 -4.73 3.89 -7.50
N PRO A 59 -4.71 5.15 -7.96
CA PRO A 59 -4.21 5.51 -9.29
C PRO A 59 -2.73 5.18 -9.49
N ARG A 60 -1.97 5.01 -8.39
CA ARG A 60 -0.54 4.66 -8.43
C ARG A 60 -0.25 3.16 -8.35
N CYS A 61 -1.27 2.32 -8.21
CA CYS A 61 -1.09 0.88 -7.98
C CYS A 61 -0.42 0.15 -9.14
N LEU A 62 -0.54 0.65 -10.38
CA LEU A 62 0.15 0.08 -11.54
C LEU A 62 1.68 0.11 -11.37
N LYS A 63 2.21 1.18 -10.77
CA LYS A 63 3.66 1.34 -10.55
C LYS A 63 4.12 0.75 -9.22
N TYR A 64 3.36 1.00 -8.16
CA TYR A 64 3.81 0.70 -6.80
C TYR A 64 3.15 -0.55 -6.20
N GLY A 65 2.11 -1.08 -6.83
CA GLY A 65 1.33 -2.17 -6.27
C GLY A 65 0.21 -1.70 -5.35
N VAL A 66 -0.43 -2.65 -4.71
CA VAL A 66 -1.58 -2.48 -3.83
C VAL A 66 -1.20 -2.61 -2.36
N THR A 67 -2.15 -2.47 -1.45
CA THR A 67 -1.92 -2.56 0.00
C THR A 67 -1.17 -3.85 0.40
N ARG A 68 -1.50 -5.00 -0.21
CA ARG A 68 -0.83 -6.28 0.04
C ARG A 68 0.70 -6.21 -0.05
N ASN A 69 1.22 -5.43 -0.98
CA ASN A 69 2.67 -5.31 -1.21
C ASN A 69 3.41 -4.60 -0.07
N TYR A 70 2.68 -3.89 0.79
CA TYR A 70 3.24 -3.08 1.88
C TYR A 70 2.89 -3.60 3.27
N VAL A 71 2.02 -4.60 3.37
CA VAL A 71 1.73 -5.27 4.64
C VAL A 71 2.73 -6.41 4.83
N ILE A 72 3.58 -6.29 5.85
CA ILE A 72 4.64 -7.27 6.16
C ILE A 72 4.38 -8.03 7.45
N GLY A 73 3.39 -7.62 8.23
CA GLY A 73 2.95 -8.33 9.44
C GLY A 73 1.54 -7.93 9.84
N LEU A 74 0.84 -8.88 10.44
CA LEU A 74 -0.51 -8.71 10.96
C LEU A 74 -0.66 -9.38 12.32
N GLU A 75 -1.42 -8.75 13.21
CA GLU A 75 -2.06 -9.39 14.34
C GLU A 75 -3.56 -9.48 14.04
N VAL A 76 -4.11 -10.68 14.15
CA VAL A 76 -5.51 -10.97 13.78
C VAL A 76 -6.16 -11.77 14.90
N VAL A 77 -7.34 -11.37 15.32
CA VAL A 77 -8.20 -12.13 16.23
C VAL A 77 -9.11 -13.01 15.39
N LEU A 78 -9.01 -14.32 15.56
CA LEU A 78 -9.80 -15.31 14.87
C LEU A 78 -11.20 -15.45 15.49
N ALA A 79 -12.12 -16.14 14.80
CA ALA A 79 -13.48 -16.33 15.25
C ALA A 79 -13.61 -17.10 16.58
N ASN A 80 -12.60 -17.92 16.92
CA ASN A 80 -12.52 -18.63 18.20
C ASN A 80 -11.93 -17.78 19.35
N GLY A 81 -11.57 -16.52 19.08
CA GLY A 81 -10.97 -15.59 20.05
C GLY A 81 -9.44 -15.70 20.17
N GLU A 82 -8.81 -16.64 19.46
CA GLU A 82 -7.36 -16.75 19.46
C GLU A 82 -6.72 -15.60 18.69
N VAL A 83 -5.55 -15.15 19.18
CA VAL A 83 -4.75 -14.09 18.54
C VAL A 83 -3.65 -14.73 17.71
N LEU A 84 -3.73 -14.54 16.39
CA LEU A 84 -2.72 -14.98 15.44
C LEU A 84 -1.80 -13.81 15.10
N ARG A 85 -0.50 -13.99 15.25
CA ARG A 85 0.52 -13.07 14.74
C ARG A 85 1.25 -13.70 13.57
N THR A 86 1.27 -13.01 12.44
CA THR A 86 1.93 -13.49 11.21
C THR A 86 2.80 -12.40 10.61
N GLY A 87 3.95 -12.80 10.03
CA GLY A 87 4.94 -11.87 9.53
C GLY A 87 5.73 -11.19 10.63
N GLY A 88 6.07 -9.92 10.43
CA GLY A 88 6.84 -9.12 11.39
C GLY A 88 7.50 -7.92 10.73
N ARG A 89 8.62 -7.43 11.29
CA ARG A 89 9.35 -6.26 10.78
C ARG A 89 10.35 -6.59 9.66
N VAL A 90 10.30 -7.79 9.11
CA VAL A 90 11.27 -8.27 8.12
C VAL A 90 10.69 -8.14 6.71
N HIS A 91 11.41 -7.43 5.84
CA HIS A 91 11.02 -7.24 4.44
C HIS A 91 11.13 -8.53 3.60
N LYS A 92 11.90 -9.52 4.06
CA LYS A 92 12.09 -10.77 3.36
C LYS A 92 11.78 -11.94 4.28
N ASN A 93 10.65 -12.58 4.03
CA ASN A 93 10.27 -13.83 4.70
C ASN A 93 9.85 -14.84 3.62
N LYS A 94 10.55 -16.00 3.59
CA LYS A 94 10.30 -17.06 2.60
C LYS A 94 9.75 -18.33 3.25
N THR A 95 9.58 -18.32 4.56
CA THR A 95 9.26 -19.52 5.33
C THR A 95 7.76 -19.62 5.58
N GLY A 96 7.19 -20.79 5.28
CA GLY A 96 5.79 -21.11 5.55
C GLY A 96 4.81 -20.56 4.49
N PHE A 97 3.52 -20.64 4.85
CA PHE A 97 2.44 -20.14 4.00
C PHE A 97 2.35 -18.60 4.06
N ASP A 98 1.88 -17.99 2.97
CA ASP A 98 1.58 -16.57 2.93
C ASP A 98 0.25 -16.25 3.61
N LEU A 99 0.24 -16.31 4.95
CA LEU A 99 -0.93 -15.98 5.74
C LEU A 99 -1.32 -14.50 5.62
N ILE A 100 -0.35 -13.60 5.44
CA ILE A 100 -0.65 -12.19 5.24
C ILE A 100 -1.47 -12.01 3.96
N GLY A 101 -1.08 -12.68 2.87
CA GLY A 101 -1.83 -12.67 1.62
C GLY A 101 -3.22 -13.28 1.73
N LEU A 102 -3.42 -14.21 2.67
CA LEU A 102 -4.73 -14.79 2.95
C LEU A 102 -5.67 -13.79 3.64
N PHE A 103 -5.17 -13.02 4.62
CA PHE A 103 -5.97 -12.05 5.38
C PHE A 103 -6.20 -10.74 4.63
N VAL A 104 -5.22 -10.27 3.85
CA VAL A 104 -5.35 -9.04 3.05
C VAL A 104 -6.30 -9.28 1.89
N GLY A 105 -7.41 -8.54 1.85
CA GLY A 105 -8.47 -8.71 0.86
C GLY A 105 -9.56 -9.70 1.30
N SER A 106 -9.53 -10.18 2.55
CA SER A 106 -10.55 -11.09 3.08
C SER A 106 -11.83 -10.40 3.53
N GLU A 107 -11.90 -9.07 3.48
CA GLU A 107 -13.04 -8.24 3.91
C GLU A 107 -13.51 -8.53 5.35
N GLY A 108 -12.58 -8.99 6.21
CA GLY A 108 -12.88 -9.34 7.60
C GLY A 108 -13.52 -10.74 7.79
N MET A 109 -13.69 -11.50 6.73
CA MET A 109 -14.34 -12.83 6.79
C MET A 109 -13.53 -13.86 7.58
N LEU A 110 -12.21 -13.72 7.62
CA LEU A 110 -11.31 -14.68 8.27
C LEU A 110 -10.90 -14.28 9.69
N GLY A 111 -11.11 -13.04 10.08
CA GLY A 111 -10.77 -12.53 11.40
C GLY A 111 -10.71 -11.01 11.46
N VAL A 112 -10.53 -10.48 12.66
CA VAL A 112 -10.44 -9.04 12.93
C VAL A 112 -8.98 -8.64 13.08
N VAL A 113 -8.48 -7.79 12.19
CA VAL A 113 -7.12 -7.25 12.26
C VAL A 113 -7.03 -6.22 13.39
N THR A 114 -6.08 -6.38 14.29
CA THR A 114 -5.87 -5.51 15.46
C THR A 114 -4.57 -4.72 15.40
N GLU A 115 -3.57 -5.22 14.66
CA GLU A 115 -2.30 -4.53 14.44
C GLU A 115 -1.77 -4.83 13.04
N ILE A 116 -1.17 -3.83 12.42
CA ILE A 116 -0.64 -3.90 11.06
C ILE A 116 0.80 -3.38 11.07
N SER A 117 1.73 -4.19 10.56
CA SER A 117 3.09 -3.75 10.26
C SER A 117 3.14 -3.37 8.77
N ALA A 118 3.24 -2.07 8.51
CA ALA A 118 3.26 -1.51 7.17
C ALA A 118 4.68 -1.08 6.78
N ALA A 119 5.15 -1.54 5.63
CA ALA A 119 6.43 -1.14 5.04
C ALA A 119 6.28 0.14 4.22
N PHE A 120 7.36 0.89 4.11
CA PHE A 120 7.43 2.11 3.31
C PHE A 120 8.44 1.97 2.17
N ALA A 121 8.24 2.77 1.13
CA ALA A 121 9.24 2.99 0.10
C ALA A 121 10.03 4.26 0.40
N SER A 122 11.29 4.31 -0.05
CA SER A 122 12.04 5.55 -0.07
C SER A 122 11.41 6.52 -1.08
N ALA A 123 11.21 7.76 -0.69
CA ALA A 123 10.82 8.81 -1.62
C ALA A 123 12.04 9.11 -2.52
N SER A 124 12.11 8.45 -3.68
CA SER A 124 13.15 8.76 -4.66
C SER A 124 12.93 10.19 -5.16
N THR A 125 13.91 11.06 -4.92
CA THR A 125 13.96 12.40 -5.49
C THR A 125 14.01 12.28 -7.00
N GLY A 126 12.86 12.45 -7.68
CA GLY A 126 12.81 12.42 -9.15
C GLY A 126 11.75 11.53 -9.79
N ALA A 127 10.99 10.75 -9.04
CA ALA A 127 9.85 10.03 -9.61
C ALA A 127 8.71 11.04 -9.89
N ARG A 128 8.59 11.48 -11.14
CA ARG A 128 7.37 12.13 -11.61
C ARG A 128 6.26 11.08 -11.56
N ASP A 129 5.24 11.35 -10.77
CA ASP A 129 4.06 10.50 -10.73
C ASP A 129 3.41 10.54 -12.12
N VAL A 130 3.53 9.45 -12.85
CA VAL A 130 2.79 9.26 -14.09
C VAL A 130 1.36 8.90 -13.68
N VAL A 131 0.49 9.90 -13.61
CA VAL A 131 -0.95 9.65 -13.60
C VAL A 131 -1.27 9.06 -14.95
N GLY A 132 -1.65 7.78 -15.00
CA GLY A 132 -2.11 7.15 -16.24
C GLY A 132 -3.34 7.89 -16.72
N CYS A 133 -3.21 8.68 -17.79
CA CYS A 133 -4.36 9.13 -18.55
C CYS A 133 -4.94 7.89 -19.25
N VAL A 134 -6.10 7.42 -18.79
CA VAL A 134 -6.94 6.54 -19.60
C VAL A 134 -7.49 7.42 -20.72
N CYS A 135 -6.86 7.35 -21.88
CA CYS A 135 -7.45 7.94 -23.10
C CYS A 135 -8.64 7.07 -23.50
N ASP A 136 -9.84 7.55 -23.25
CA ASP A 136 -11.03 7.00 -23.88
C ASP A 136 -10.92 7.24 -25.41
N SER A 137 -11.20 6.21 -26.18
CA SER A 137 -11.04 6.20 -27.62
C SER A 137 -11.94 7.25 -28.27
N GLY A 138 -11.42 8.43 -28.59
CA GLY A 138 -12.16 9.36 -29.40
C GLY A 138 -11.80 10.84 -29.36
N GLU A 139 -11.07 11.33 -28.34
CA GLU A 139 -10.72 12.76 -28.32
C GLU A 139 -9.20 12.98 -28.17
N SER A 140 -8.68 13.81 -29.09
CA SER A 140 -7.28 14.23 -29.10
C SER A 140 -6.90 14.94 -27.79
N CYS A 141 -5.97 14.40 -27.00
CA CYS A 141 -5.31 15.09 -25.89
C CYS A 141 -4.66 16.39 -26.39
N ARG A 142 -5.40 17.49 -26.34
CA ARG A 142 -4.85 18.84 -26.52
C ARG A 142 -4.42 19.35 -25.14
N SER A 143 -3.19 19.10 -24.77
CA SER A 143 -2.32 20.03 -24.02
C SER A 143 -1.09 19.29 -23.48
N GLY A 144 0.07 19.60 -24.01
CA GLY A 144 1.37 19.49 -23.31
C GLY A 144 1.99 18.11 -23.02
N ALA A 145 1.34 17.00 -23.39
CA ALA A 145 1.80 15.66 -23.05
C ALA A 145 2.16 14.77 -24.26
N SER A 146 2.53 15.38 -25.37
CA SER A 146 2.83 14.66 -26.64
C SER A 146 4.02 13.69 -26.58
N ASN A 147 4.78 13.64 -25.46
CA ASN A 147 5.93 12.76 -25.30
C ASN A 147 5.69 11.52 -24.44
N PHE A 148 4.46 11.29 -23.97
CA PHE A 148 4.20 10.26 -22.96
C PHE A 148 3.60 8.95 -23.49
N CYS A 149 2.91 8.96 -24.62
CA CYS A 149 2.39 7.72 -25.22
C CYS A 149 3.51 6.79 -25.75
N GLY A 150 4.62 7.34 -26.21
CA GLY A 150 5.76 6.53 -26.70
C GLY A 150 6.59 5.88 -25.61
N GLY A 151 6.61 6.43 -24.38
CA GLY A 151 7.45 5.93 -23.28
C GLY A 151 6.89 4.72 -22.56
N VAL A 152 5.58 4.59 -22.47
CA VAL A 152 4.95 3.45 -21.77
C VAL A 152 5.04 2.17 -22.60
N LEU A 153 4.91 2.25 -23.92
CA LEU A 153 5.12 1.09 -24.80
C LEU A 153 6.57 0.61 -24.82
N ALA A 154 7.53 1.53 -24.70
CA ALA A 154 8.95 1.16 -24.70
C ALA A 154 9.40 0.42 -23.43
N LEU A 155 8.74 0.65 -22.28
CA LEU A 155 9.02 -0.08 -21.03
C LEU A 155 8.50 -1.52 -21.05
N PHE A 156 7.40 -1.79 -21.74
CA PHE A 156 6.86 -3.15 -21.89
C PHE A 156 7.60 -4.01 -22.89
N THR A 157 8.30 -3.41 -23.85
CA THR A 157 9.05 -4.17 -24.89
C THR A 157 10.53 -4.43 -24.53
N ARG A 158 11.04 -3.84 -23.43
CA ARG A 158 12.46 -3.98 -23.05
C ARG A 158 12.76 -5.08 -22.02
N ASN A 159 11.71 -5.77 -21.50
CA ASN A 159 11.84 -6.89 -20.56
C ASN A 159 11.26 -8.19 -21.12
N ARG A 160 11.57 -8.50 -22.36
CA ARG A 160 11.51 -9.87 -22.90
C ARG A 160 12.85 -10.29 -23.44
#